data_eb596651e8fc4c8fbb2422d30efcbeb3
#
_entry.id   eb596651e8fc4c8fbb2422d30efcbeb3
#
_cell.length_a   1.000
_cell.length_b   1.000
_cell.length_c   1.000
_cell.angle_alpha   90.00
_cell.angle_beta   90.00
_cell.angle_gamma   90.00
#
_symmetry.space_group_name_H-M   'P 1'
#
loop_
_entity.id
_entity.type
_entity.pdbx_description
1 polymer ?
#
loop_
_entity_poly.entity_id
_entity_poly.type
_entity_poly.pdbx_seq_one_letter_code
_entity_poly.pdbx_strand_id
1 'polypeptide(L)'
;IDLIDNEFDEESIVERLQQKNVKLVEIQRSRGYSQRLSLTIDKIESIIHKIREVNQEVIIMVDNCYGELVETKEPGDIGADIVVGSLMKNLGGGIAPTGGYVAGKKDLVYEVAQRLTAPGIGKDLGANFNLNNAFFKGVFMAPNAVKNALKTAIFTSYMLEKLGYEHVSPRYNEKRTDLIQTLDLHSKEKLVNFTQGIQSSSPIDSFVRVLPAPMPGYPFDEVMASGSFTQGSTIELSADAPVKEPYTLYMQGGLSIEYGKLSILLALTQMKNK
;
A
#
# COMPACT_ATOMS: atom_id res chain seq x y z
N ILE A 1 1.56 -14.33 12.19
CA ILE A 1 2.74 -15.13 11.76
C ILE A 1 3.47 -14.31 10.72
N ASP A 2 4.74 -14.03 10.94
CA ASP A 2 5.58 -13.29 10.00
C ASP A 2 6.17 -14.22 8.94
N LEU A 3 6.62 -13.61 7.81
CA LEU A 3 7.40 -14.34 6.82
C LEU A 3 8.82 -14.58 7.32
N ILE A 4 9.36 -15.76 7.04
CA ILE A 4 10.76 -16.10 7.26
C ILE A 4 11.48 -16.05 5.91
N ASP A 5 12.50 -15.20 5.78
CA ASP A 5 13.25 -14.99 4.53
C ASP A 5 12.34 -14.72 3.30
N ASN A 6 11.27 -13.95 3.49
CA ASN A 6 10.23 -13.66 2.51
C ASN A 6 9.36 -14.87 2.09
N GLU A 7 9.42 -15.98 2.79
CA GLU A 7 8.57 -17.15 2.58
C GLU A 7 7.60 -17.36 3.75
N PHE A 8 6.47 -18.01 3.51
CA PHE A 8 5.52 -18.35 4.56
C PHE A 8 6.07 -19.45 5.48
N ASP A 9 5.94 -19.25 6.78
CA ASP A 9 6.14 -20.32 7.76
C ASP A 9 4.93 -21.27 7.74
N GLU A 10 4.94 -22.20 6.77
CA GLU A 10 3.85 -23.13 6.56
C GLU A 10 3.58 -24.03 7.76
N GLU A 11 4.61 -24.44 8.50
CA GLU A 11 4.46 -25.30 9.68
C GLU A 11 3.67 -24.58 10.77
N SER A 12 4.06 -23.37 11.11
CA SER A 12 3.34 -22.55 12.10
C SER A 12 1.92 -22.21 11.65
N ILE A 13 1.69 -21.99 10.36
CA ILE A 13 0.35 -21.76 9.81
C ILE A 13 -0.53 -22.99 9.96
N VAL A 14 -0.02 -24.17 9.61
CA VAL A 14 -0.73 -25.45 9.73
C VAL A 14 -1.07 -25.74 11.20
N GLU A 15 -0.09 -25.62 12.11
CA GLU A 15 -0.31 -25.81 13.55
C GLU A 15 -1.42 -24.87 14.07
N ARG A 16 -1.37 -23.61 13.68
CA ARG A 16 -2.37 -22.62 14.09
C ARG A 16 -3.76 -22.93 13.57
N LEU A 17 -3.89 -23.38 12.33
CA LEU A 17 -5.15 -23.73 11.68
C LEU A 17 -5.85 -24.96 12.29
N GLN A 18 -5.11 -25.85 12.94
CA GLN A 18 -5.68 -26.98 13.67
C GLN A 18 -6.45 -26.55 14.93
N GLN A 19 -6.26 -25.33 15.39
CA GLN A 19 -6.99 -24.81 16.54
C GLN A 19 -8.43 -24.47 16.13
N LYS A 20 -9.42 -25.01 16.86
CA LYS A 20 -10.86 -24.87 16.57
C LYS A 20 -11.40 -23.42 16.62
N ASN A 21 -10.65 -22.50 17.24
CA ASN A 21 -11.06 -21.11 17.41
C ASN A 21 -10.64 -20.20 16.25
N VAL A 22 -9.83 -20.67 15.29
CA VAL A 22 -9.46 -19.89 14.11
C VAL A 22 -10.65 -19.86 13.14
N LYS A 23 -11.19 -18.67 12.88
CA LYS A 23 -12.33 -18.44 12.00
C LYS A 23 -11.96 -17.69 10.73
N LEU A 24 -10.89 -16.92 10.78
CA LEU A 24 -10.42 -16.10 9.68
C LEU A 24 -8.90 -16.09 9.64
N VAL A 25 -8.35 -16.14 8.43
CA VAL A 25 -6.95 -15.87 8.13
C VAL A 25 -6.90 -14.58 7.32
N GLU A 26 -6.14 -13.61 7.80
CA GLU A 26 -5.84 -12.39 7.06
C GLU A 26 -4.45 -12.49 6.43
N ILE A 27 -4.35 -12.16 5.15
CA ILE A 27 -3.10 -12.07 4.40
C ILE A 27 -2.90 -10.62 3.98
N GLN A 28 -1.88 -9.97 4.52
CA GLN A 28 -1.48 -8.63 4.09
C GLN A 28 -0.55 -8.73 2.88
N ARG A 29 -0.99 -8.28 1.70
CA ARG A 29 -0.23 -8.36 0.45
C ARG A 29 0.98 -7.43 0.46
N SER A 30 0.77 -6.16 0.74
CA SER A 30 1.84 -5.15 0.74
C SER A 30 2.75 -5.29 1.96
N ARG A 31 4.00 -4.80 1.80
CA ARG A 31 5.03 -4.90 2.85
C ARG A 31 4.78 -4.03 4.09
N GLY A 32 3.94 -2.98 3.98
CA GLY A 32 3.88 -1.96 5.04
C GLY A 32 5.27 -1.36 5.32
N TYR A 33 5.59 -1.11 6.58
CA TYR A 33 6.92 -0.65 7.02
C TYR A 33 7.85 -1.82 7.37
N SER A 34 7.80 -2.91 6.63
CA SER A 34 8.69 -4.05 6.85
C SER A 34 9.72 -4.19 5.73
N GLN A 35 10.81 -4.91 6.04
CA GLN A 35 11.87 -5.21 5.07
C GLN A 35 11.49 -6.37 4.13
N ARG A 36 10.41 -7.10 4.41
CA ARG A 36 9.95 -8.18 3.55
C ARG A 36 9.55 -7.66 2.17
N LEU A 37 9.59 -8.52 1.19
CA LEU A 37 9.00 -8.24 -0.12
C LEU A 37 7.46 -8.28 -0.03
N SER A 38 6.80 -7.54 -0.90
CA SER A 38 5.36 -7.66 -1.09
C SER A 38 5.02 -8.99 -1.73
N LEU A 39 3.86 -9.56 -1.39
CA LEU A 39 3.46 -10.89 -1.85
C LEU A 39 2.97 -10.83 -3.30
N THR A 40 3.51 -11.71 -4.14
CA THR A 40 2.98 -11.94 -5.49
C THR A 40 1.65 -12.69 -5.41
N ILE A 41 0.84 -12.56 -6.45
CA ILE A 41 -0.40 -13.35 -6.56
C ILE A 41 -0.10 -14.85 -6.50
N ASP A 42 0.98 -15.31 -7.13
CA ASP A 42 1.37 -16.72 -7.11
C ASP A 42 1.70 -17.22 -5.68
N LYS A 43 2.39 -16.39 -4.85
CA LYS A 43 2.64 -16.71 -3.44
C LYS A 43 1.36 -16.77 -2.62
N ILE A 44 0.45 -15.82 -2.85
CA ILE A 44 -0.85 -15.81 -2.17
C ILE A 44 -1.67 -17.04 -2.59
N GLU A 45 -1.68 -17.41 -3.86
CA GLU A 45 -2.36 -18.61 -4.36
C GLU A 45 -1.83 -19.87 -3.70
N SER A 46 -0.51 -20.02 -3.60
CA SER A 46 0.14 -21.16 -2.95
C SER A 46 -0.29 -21.30 -1.49
N ILE A 47 -0.23 -20.21 -0.71
CA ILE A 47 -0.61 -20.32 0.71
C ILE A 47 -2.12 -20.51 0.89
N ILE A 48 -2.97 -19.96 0.02
CA ILE A 48 -4.41 -20.24 0.03
C ILE A 48 -4.66 -21.72 -0.16
N HIS A 49 -4.01 -22.36 -1.13
CA HIS A 49 -4.14 -23.81 -1.35
C HIS A 49 -3.73 -24.59 -0.09
N LYS A 50 -2.60 -24.24 0.51
CA LYS A 50 -2.14 -24.89 1.74
C LYS A 50 -3.12 -24.73 2.91
N ILE A 51 -3.68 -23.55 3.08
CA ILE A 51 -4.70 -23.28 4.10
C ILE A 51 -5.93 -24.16 3.86
N ARG A 52 -6.38 -24.29 2.60
CA ARG A 52 -7.56 -25.11 2.22
C ARG A 52 -7.35 -26.59 2.41
N GLU A 53 -6.12 -27.11 2.24
CA GLU A 53 -5.79 -28.51 2.56
C GLU A 53 -6.00 -28.82 4.05
N VAL A 54 -5.74 -27.87 4.93
CA VAL A 54 -5.83 -28.04 6.39
C VAL A 54 -7.22 -27.69 6.93
N ASN A 55 -7.82 -26.61 6.42
CA ASN A 55 -9.11 -26.11 6.90
C ASN A 55 -9.91 -25.48 5.75
N GLN A 56 -10.95 -26.17 5.32
CA GLN A 56 -11.81 -25.71 4.21
C GLN A 56 -12.82 -24.63 4.62
N GLU A 57 -13.12 -24.53 5.93
CA GLU A 57 -14.17 -23.65 6.46
C GLU A 57 -13.65 -22.26 6.90
N VAL A 58 -12.34 -22.12 7.07
CA VAL A 58 -11.76 -20.85 7.51
C VAL A 58 -11.95 -19.78 6.43
N ILE A 59 -12.35 -18.58 6.83
CA ILE A 59 -12.48 -17.44 5.92
C ILE A 59 -11.06 -16.93 5.59
N ILE A 60 -10.77 -16.78 4.30
CA ILE A 60 -9.52 -16.19 3.83
C ILE A 60 -9.78 -14.77 3.34
N MET A 61 -9.23 -13.79 4.05
CA MET A 61 -9.29 -12.37 3.71
C MET A 61 -7.91 -11.90 3.25
N VAL A 62 -7.88 -11.13 2.17
CA VAL A 62 -6.63 -10.50 1.70
C VAL A 62 -6.78 -8.99 1.78
N ASP A 63 -5.91 -8.33 2.55
CA ASP A 63 -5.68 -6.88 2.42
C ASP A 63 -4.84 -6.65 1.17
N ASN A 64 -5.49 -6.09 0.15
CA ASN A 64 -4.93 -5.88 -1.18
C ASN A 64 -4.40 -4.45 -1.40
N CYS A 65 -4.38 -3.62 -0.35
CA CYS A 65 -3.86 -2.26 -0.43
C CYS A 65 -2.51 -2.20 -1.15
N TYR A 66 -2.38 -1.27 -2.09
CA TYR A 66 -1.23 -1.06 -2.99
C TYR A 66 -1.00 -2.13 -4.06
N GLY A 67 -1.68 -3.29 -3.99
CA GLY A 67 -1.52 -4.38 -4.95
C GLY A 67 -2.53 -4.35 -6.10
N GLU A 68 -3.65 -3.65 -5.93
CA GLU A 68 -4.74 -3.63 -6.92
C GLU A 68 -4.25 -3.14 -8.28
N LEU A 69 -4.60 -3.86 -9.34
CA LEU A 69 -4.29 -3.55 -10.74
C LEU A 69 -2.78 -3.56 -11.08
N VAL A 70 -1.94 -4.14 -10.23
CA VAL A 70 -0.49 -4.27 -10.47
C VAL A 70 -0.17 -5.57 -11.21
N GLU A 71 -0.83 -6.66 -10.88
CA GLU A 71 -0.73 -7.94 -11.57
C GLU A 71 -2.01 -8.23 -12.37
N THR A 72 -2.01 -9.28 -13.18
CA THR A 72 -3.13 -9.62 -14.08
C THR A 72 -4.26 -10.35 -13.40
N LYS A 73 -4.03 -10.90 -12.21
CA LYS A 73 -5.03 -11.51 -11.34
C LYS A 73 -5.11 -10.73 -10.03
N GLU A 74 -6.27 -10.80 -9.41
CA GLU A 74 -6.51 -10.26 -8.07
C GLU A 74 -6.70 -11.41 -7.07
N PRO A 75 -6.58 -11.18 -5.76
CA PRO A 75 -6.72 -12.24 -4.77
C PRO A 75 -8.05 -13.01 -4.83
N GLY A 76 -9.13 -12.36 -5.27
CA GLY A 76 -10.42 -13.01 -5.50
C GLY A 76 -10.40 -14.06 -6.60
N ASP A 77 -9.55 -13.90 -7.63
CA ASP A 77 -9.41 -14.84 -8.74
C ASP A 77 -8.68 -16.13 -8.34
N ILE A 78 -8.00 -16.12 -7.21
CA ILE A 78 -7.13 -17.20 -6.74
C ILE A 78 -7.62 -17.85 -5.43
N GLY A 79 -8.85 -17.58 -5.02
CA GLY A 79 -9.50 -18.31 -3.93
C GLY A 79 -9.60 -17.56 -2.59
N ALA A 80 -9.29 -16.26 -2.53
CA ALA A 80 -9.64 -15.44 -1.37
C ALA A 80 -11.17 -15.31 -1.27
N ASP A 81 -11.71 -15.46 -0.04
CA ASP A 81 -13.14 -15.32 0.21
C ASP A 81 -13.58 -13.86 0.25
N ILE A 82 -12.70 -13.01 0.80
CA ILE A 82 -12.88 -11.56 0.90
C ILE A 82 -11.57 -10.87 0.51
N VAL A 83 -11.70 -9.80 -0.25
CA VAL A 83 -10.63 -8.87 -0.58
C VAL A 83 -11.02 -7.50 -0.06
N VAL A 84 -10.13 -6.86 0.68
CA VAL A 84 -10.34 -5.53 1.24
C VAL A 84 -9.26 -4.57 0.78
N GLY A 85 -9.60 -3.30 0.73
CA GLY A 85 -8.62 -2.26 0.39
C GLY A 85 -9.17 -0.86 0.55
N SER A 86 -8.32 0.11 0.27
CA SER A 86 -8.61 1.54 0.42
C SER A 86 -8.87 2.21 -0.93
N LEU A 87 -9.95 3.01 -1.00
CA LEU A 87 -10.20 3.88 -2.16
C LEU A 87 -9.35 5.16 -2.14
N MET A 88 -8.61 5.42 -1.07
CA MET A 88 -7.61 6.49 -1.02
C MET A 88 -6.25 6.05 -1.61
N LYS A 89 -6.18 4.81 -2.10
CA LYS A 89 -5.02 4.18 -2.75
C LYS A 89 -5.36 3.84 -4.21
N ASN A 90 -4.92 2.68 -4.68
CA ASN A 90 -4.99 2.28 -6.08
C ASN A 90 -6.36 2.46 -6.72
N LEU A 91 -7.40 1.81 -6.17
CA LEU A 91 -8.72 1.77 -6.80
C LEU A 91 -9.47 3.11 -6.78
N GLY A 92 -9.09 4.02 -5.90
CA GLY A 92 -9.68 5.36 -5.92
C GLY A 92 -9.14 6.28 -7.00
N GLY A 93 -8.02 5.90 -7.66
CA GLY A 93 -7.47 6.61 -8.83
C GLY A 93 -7.09 8.07 -8.58
N GLY A 94 -6.91 8.47 -7.30
CA GLY A 94 -6.71 9.85 -6.90
C GLY A 94 -7.96 10.74 -7.01
N ILE A 95 -9.14 10.14 -7.16
CA ILE A 95 -10.43 10.85 -7.31
C ILE A 95 -11.34 10.59 -6.11
N ALA A 96 -11.33 9.38 -5.56
CA ALA A 96 -12.13 9.06 -4.39
C ALA A 96 -11.62 9.85 -3.17
N PRO A 97 -12.46 10.68 -2.52
CA PRO A 97 -12.02 11.56 -1.42
C PRO A 97 -11.91 10.82 -0.09
N THR A 98 -12.37 9.60 -0.01
CA THR A 98 -12.40 8.75 1.18
C THR A 98 -12.81 7.33 0.80
N GLY A 99 -12.88 6.45 1.79
CA GLY A 99 -13.54 5.16 1.65
C GLY A 99 -12.61 3.98 1.48
N GLY A 100 -13.22 2.83 1.58
CA GLY A 100 -12.63 1.53 1.33
C GLY A 100 -13.61 0.64 0.57
N TYR A 101 -13.16 -0.53 0.20
CA TYR A 101 -14.01 -1.54 -0.43
C TYR A 101 -13.85 -2.89 0.24
N VAL A 102 -14.91 -3.67 0.14
CA VAL A 102 -14.94 -5.10 0.46
C VAL A 102 -15.56 -5.81 -0.72
N ALA A 103 -14.84 -6.75 -1.31
CA ALA A 103 -15.30 -7.56 -2.43
C ALA A 103 -15.10 -9.05 -2.10
N GLY A 104 -15.96 -9.92 -2.62
CA GLY A 104 -15.83 -11.35 -2.39
C GLY A 104 -17.16 -12.09 -2.33
N LYS A 105 -17.25 -13.15 -1.53
CA LYS A 105 -18.46 -13.96 -1.36
C LYS A 105 -19.61 -13.12 -0.87
N LYS A 106 -20.77 -13.26 -1.53
CA LYS A 106 -21.96 -12.43 -1.33
C LYS A 106 -22.47 -12.43 0.11
N ASP A 107 -22.50 -13.57 0.75
CA ASP A 107 -22.92 -13.76 2.14
C ASP A 107 -21.98 -13.03 3.11
N LEU A 108 -20.68 -13.16 2.93
CA LEU A 108 -19.68 -12.49 3.76
C LEU A 108 -19.71 -10.96 3.57
N VAL A 109 -19.82 -10.49 2.34
CA VAL A 109 -19.97 -9.05 2.05
C VAL A 109 -21.26 -8.51 2.67
N TYR A 110 -22.35 -9.30 2.66
CA TYR A 110 -23.59 -8.91 3.32
C TYR A 110 -23.41 -8.79 4.84
N GLU A 111 -22.76 -9.74 5.48
CA GLU A 111 -22.49 -9.69 6.93
C GLU A 111 -21.61 -8.48 7.32
N VAL A 112 -20.57 -8.18 6.52
CA VAL A 112 -19.77 -6.96 6.71
C VAL A 112 -20.64 -5.72 6.62
N ALA A 113 -21.56 -5.66 5.65
CA ALA A 113 -22.47 -4.54 5.49
C ALA A 113 -23.40 -4.34 6.69
N GLN A 114 -23.79 -5.40 7.42
CA GLN A 114 -24.59 -5.30 8.64
C GLN A 114 -23.85 -4.56 9.79
N ARG A 115 -22.52 -4.49 9.71
CA ARG A 115 -21.67 -3.79 10.71
C ARG A 115 -21.26 -2.40 10.29
N LEU A 116 -21.55 -2.02 9.03
CA LEU A 116 -21.07 -0.75 8.45
C LEU A 116 -21.71 0.47 9.13
N THR A 117 -22.98 0.35 9.54
CA THR A 117 -23.74 1.42 10.19
C THR A 117 -24.18 0.98 11.58
N ALA A 118 -25.44 1.19 11.94
CA ALA A 118 -26.00 0.71 13.21
C ALA A 118 -26.57 -0.72 13.08
N PRO A 119 -26.63 -1.50 14.17
CA PRO A 119 -27.21 -2.83 14.14
C PRO A 119 -28.64 -2.84 13.55
N GLY A 120 -28.88 -3.75 12.60
CA GLY A 120 -30.19 -3.92 11.94
C GLY A 120 -30.44 -2.96 10.77
N ILE A 121 -29.58 -1.99 10.51
CA ILE A 121 -29.71 -1.06 9.37
C ILE A 121 -28.95 -1.59 8.14
N GLY A 122 -27.76 -2.16 8.35
CA GLY A 122 -26.95 -2.69 7.28
C GLY A 122 -26.59 -1.64 6.24
N LYS A 123 -26.72 -2.00 4.96
CA LYS A 123 -26.40 -1.13 3.82
C LYS A 123 -27.55 -0.27 3.33
N ASP A 124 -28.77 -0.45 3.85
CA ASP A 124 -29.98 0.18 3.32
C ASP A 124 -30.03 1.69 3.61
N LEU A 125 -29.36 2.12 4.67
CA LEU A 125 -29.20 3.52 5.05
C LEU A 125 -27.72 3.87 5.26
N GLY A 126 -26.87 3.54 4.30
CA GLY A 126 -25.47 3.90 4.35
C GLY A 126 -25.26 5.37 3.97
N ALA A 127 -24.62 6.14 4.85
CA ALA A 127 -24.18 7.50 4.51
C ALA A 127 -22.94 7.42 3.60
N ASN A 128 -23.12 7.50 2.29
CA ASN A 128 -22.03 7.63 1.33
C ASN A 128 -21.77 9.08 0.91
N PHE A 129 -22.47 10.03 1.54
CA PHE A 129 -22.32 11.47 1.29
C PHE A 129 -22.43 11.87 -0.19
N ASN A 130 -23.21 11.11 -0.98
CA ASN A 130 -23.35 11.28 -2.43
C ASN A 130 -22.03 11.11 -3.23
N LEU A 131 -21.09 10.30 -2.72
CA LEU A 131 -19.78 10.10 -3.30
C LEU A 131 -19.70 8.99 -4.37
N ASN A 132 -20.82 8.31 -4.67
CA ASN A 132 -20.84 7.20 -5.62
C ASN A 132 -20.21 7.55 -6.97
N ASN A 133 -20.50 8.75 -7.52
CA ASN A 133 -19.90 9.19 -8.78
C ASN A 133 -18.38 9.31 -8.69
N ALA A 134 -17.86 9.81 -7.57
CA ALA A 134 -16.42 9.91 -7.33
C ALA A 134 -15.80 8.51 -7.21
N PHE A 135 -16.43 7.60 -6.49
CA PHE A 135 -15.96 6.22 -6.35
C PHE A 135 -15.91 5.48 -7.70
N PHE A 136 -17.00 5.50 -8.48
CA PHE A 136 -17.03 4.85 -9.80
C PHE A 136 -16.06 5.48 -10.78
N LYS A 137 -15.95 6.82 -10.79
CA LYS A 137 -14.96 7.52 -11.61
C LYS A 137 -13.53 7.19 -11.18
N GLY A 138 -13.29 7.09 -9.88
CA GLY A 138 -12.01 6.67 -9.30
C GLY A 138 -11.60 5.29 -9.81
N VAL A 139 -12.48 4.30 -9.67
CA VAL A 139 -12.25 2.92 -10.17
C VAL A 139 -12.00 2.90 -11.67
N PHE A 140 -12.77 3.67 -12.44
CA PHE A 140 -12.58 3.77 -13.89
C PHE A 140 -11.21 4.36 -14.27
N MET A 141 -10.73 5.33 -13.52
CA MET A 141 -9.43 5.99 -13.75
C MET A 141 -8.25 5.25 -13.12
N ALA A 142 -8.50 4.35 -12.19
CA ALA A 142 -7.48 3.63 -11.42
C ALA A 142 -6.40 2.94 -12.27
N PRO A 143 -6.71 2.25 -13.40
CA PRO A 143 -5.67 1.63 -14.22
C PRO A 143 -4.63 2.64 -14.73
N ASN A 144 -5.06 3.86 -15.06
CA ASN A 144 -4.15 4.92 -15.49
C ASN A 144 -3.31 5.48 -14.33
N ALA A 145 -3.93 5.69 -13.16
CA ALA A 145 -3.24 6.15 -11.97
C ALA A 145 -2.18 5.13 -11.50
N VAL A 146 -2.55 3.86 -11.40
CA VAL A 146 -1.64 2.75 -11.04
C VAL A 146 -0.48 2.63 -12.03
N LYS A 147 -0.76 2.68 -13.33
CA LYS A 147 0.29 2.68 -14.37
C LYS A 147 1.29 3.83 -14.16
N ASN A 148 0.83 5.04 -13.88
CA ASN A 148 1.71 6.19 -13.65
C ASN A 148 2.50 6.06 -12.35
N ALA A 149 1.88 5.57 -11.29
CA ALA A 149 2.54 5.29 -10.02
C ALA A 149 3.65 4.23 -10.18
N LEU A 150 3.38 3.14 -10.89
CA LEU A 150 4.39 2.12 -11.22
C LEU A 150 5.57 2.71 -12.02
N LYS A 151 5.30 3.53 -13.02
CA LYS A 151 6.35 4.21 -13.80
C LYS A 151 7.17 5.17 -12.93
N THR A 152 6.53 5.88 -12.00
CA THR A 152 7.21 6.74 -11.03
C THR A 152 8.12 5.92 -10.12
N ALA A 153 7.64 4.80 -9.59
CA ALA A 153 8.43 3.90 -8.74
C ALA A 153 9.63 3.30 -9.50
N ILE A 154 9.43 2.84 -10.74
CA ILE A 154 10.51 2.33 -11.60
C ILE A 154 11.54 3.42 -11.90
N PHE A 155 11.11 4.63 -12.24
CA PHE A 155 12.00 5.75 -12.47
C PHE A 155 12.81 6.10 -11.22
N THR A 156 12.17 6.08 -10.04
CA THR A 156 12.84 6.32 -8.76
C THR A 156 13.95 5.30 -8.51
N SER A 157 13.61 4.01 -8.63
CA SER A 157 14.59 2.92 -8.47
C SER A 157 15.76 3.06 -9.43
N TYR A 158 15.46 3.31 -10.72
CA TYR A 158 16.50 3.51 -11.74
C TYR A 158 17.46 4.68 -11.39
N MET A 159 16.91 5.82 -10.97
CA MET A 159 17.71 6.99 -10.61
C MET A 159 18.57 6.74 -9.37
N LEU A 160 18.02 6.08 -8.35
CA LEU A 160 18.73 5.75 -7.12
C LEU A 160 19.89 4.78 -7.40
N GLU A 161 19.65 3.72 -8.17
CA GLU A 161 20.69 2.77 -8.57
C GLU A 161 21.78 3.44 -9.40
N LYS A 162 21.43 4.35 -10.31
CA LYS A 162 22.41 5.15 -11.09
C LYS A 162 23.25 6.10 -10.21
N LEU A 163 22.71 6.52 -9.09
CA LEU A 163 23.42 7.35 -8.11
C LEU A 163 24.24 6.53 -7.10
N GLY A 164 24.27 5.19 -7.24
CA GLY A 164 25.08 4.29 -6.43
C GLY A 164 24.44 3.86 -5.10
N TYR A 165 23.11 4.00 -4.95
CA TYR A 165 22.39 3.44 -3.80
C TYR A 165 22.21 1.93 -3.99
N GLU A 166 22.63 1.14 -3.01
CA GLU A 166 22.64 -0.33 -3.09
C GLU A 166 21.35 -0.97 -2.59
N HIS A 167 20.76 -0.42 -1.53
CA HIS A 167 19.56 -0.96 -0.85
C HIS A 167 18.27 -0.34 -1.38
N VAL A 168 18.00 -0.57 -2.66
CA VAL A 168 16.80 -0.11 -3.37
C VAL A 168 15.91 -1.32 -3.65
N SER A 169 14.65 -1.32 -3.21
CA SER A 169 13.74 -2.46 -3.36
C SER A 169 12.30 -2.03 -3.70
N PRO A 170 11.66 -2.60 -4.72
CA PRO A 170 12.25 -3.46 -5.77
C PRO A 170 13.23 -2.69 -6.65
N ARG A 171 14.18 -3.38 -7.29
CA ARG A 171 15.06 -2.79 -8.29
C ARG A 171 14.26 -2.42 -9.55
N TYR A 172 14.83 -1.53 -10.39
CA TYR A 172 14.09 -1.02 -11.56
C TYR A 172 13.69 -2.11 -12.57
N ASN A 173 14.42 -3.23 -12.62
CA ASN A 173 14.20 -4.37 -13.52
C ASN A 173 13.53 -5.58 -12.84
N GLU A 174 13.14 -5.47 -11.57
CA GLU A 174 12.43 -6.52 -10.84
C GLU A 174 10.92 -6.43 -11.04
N LYS A 175 10.25 -7.61 -10.97
CA LYS A 175 8.78 -7.70 -10.97
C LYS A 175 8.23 -6.94 -9.75
N ARG A 176 7.19 -6.16 -9.99
CA ARG A 176 6.46 -5.44 -8.93
C ARG A 176 5.12 -6.10 -8.67
N THR A 177 4.72 -6.10 -7.42
CA THR A 177 3.45 -6.67 -6.95
C THR A 177 2.62 -5.65 -6.18
N ASP A 178 3.23 -4.51 -5.87
CA ASP A 178 2.59 -3.32 -5.31
C ASP A 178 3.26 -2.03 -5.84
N LEU A 179 2.82 -0.88 -5.33
CA LEU A 179 3.34 0.44 -5.73
C LEU A 179 4.51 0.92 -4.88
N ILE A 180 4.88 0.22 -3.81
CA ILE A 180 5.85 0.72 -2.85
C ILE A 180 7.26 0.61 -3.40
N GLN A 181 8.01 1.70 -3.31
CA GLN A 181 9.45 1.77 -3.54
C GLN A 181 10.14 2.07 -2.22
N THR A 182 11.10 1.23 -1.83
CA THR A 182 11.92 1.48 -0.63
C THR A 182 13.36 1.82 -0.98
N LEU A 183 14.00 2.52 -0.05
CA LEU A 183 15.41 2.87 -0.09
C LEU A 183 15.94 3.01 1.34
N ASP A 184 17.02 2.30 1.67
CA ASP A 184 17.76 2.52 2.92
C ASP A 184 18.76 3.67 2.74
N LEU A 185 18.54 4.74 3.48
CA LEU A 185 19.33 5.96 3.35
C LEU A 185 20.50 6.03 4.32
N HIS A 186 20.49 5.21 5.39
CA HIS A 186 21.53 5.17 6.43
C HIS A 186 21.85 6.54 7.04
N SER A 187 20.91 7.49 6.94
CA SER A 187 21.05 8.85 7.42
C SER A 187 19.70 9.50 7.65
N LYS A 188 19.46 9.94 8.89
CA LYS A 188 18.27 10.72 9.25
C LYS A 188 18.16 11.99 8.41
N GLU A 189 19.28 12.66 8.18
CA GLU A 189 19.30 13.91 7.42
C GLU A 189 18.88 13.70 5.97
N LYS A 190 19.42 12.67 5.29
CA LYS A 190 19.03 12.32 3.92
C LYS A 190 17.56 11.94 3.84
N LEU A 191 17.05 11.20 4.84
CA LEU A 191 15.66 10.82 4.93
C LEU A 191 14.74 12.05 4.97
N VAL A 192 14.99 12.97 5.89
CA VAL A 192 14.21 14.21 6.03
C VAL A 192 14.35 15.09 4.78
N ASN A 193 15.54 15.19 4.20
CA ASN A 193 15.74 16.00 3.00
C ASN A 193 15.02 15.43 1.77
N PHE A 194 15.02 14.10 1.57
CA PHE A 194 14.27 13.46 0.50
C PHE A 194 12.76 13.71 0.68
N THR A 195 12.26 13.45 1.88
CA THR A 195 10.84 13.66 2.22
C THR A 195 10.44 15.12 2.03
N GLN A 196 11.29 16.08 2.45
CA GLN A 196 11.06 17.51 2.21
C GLN A 196 11.05 17.84 0.71
N GLY A 197 11.87 17.18 -0.10
CA GLY A 197 11.87 17.38 -1.55
C GLY A 197 10.56 16.93 -2.20
N ILE A 198 10.00 15.80 -1.78
CA ILE A 198 8.66 15.36 -2.20
C ILE A 198 7.61 16.37 -1.76
N GLN A 199 7.62 16.82 -0.51
CA GLN A 199 6.67 17.83 0.00
C GLN A 199 6.74 19.13 -0.79
N SER A 200 7.93 19.63 -1.08
CA SER A 200 8.13 20.88 -1.82
C SER A 200 7.65 20.82 -3.27
N SER A 201 7.49 19.64 -3.83
CA SER A 201 6.98 19.41 -5.19
C SER A 201 5.47 19.17 -5.23
N SER A 202 4.84 19.00 -4.08
CA SER A 202 3.43 18.64 -3.98
C SER A 202 2.50 19.74 -4.45
N PRO A 203 1.33 19.43 -5.03
CA PRO A 203 0.41 20.43 -5.54
C PRO A 203 -0.24 21.26 -4.42
N ILE A 204 -0.35 20.67 -3.22
CA ILE A 204 -0.90 21.31 -2.02
C ILE A 204 0.17 21.31 -0.93
N ASP A 205 0.19 22.37 -0.12
CA ASP A 205 1.06 22.50 1.05
C ASP A 205 2.57 22.36 0.76
N SER A 206 3.01 22.69 -0.47
CA SER A 206 4.42 22.62 -0.88
C SER A 206 5.36 23.48 -0.02
N PHE A 207 4.85 24.49 0.66
CA PHE A 207 5.58 25.38 1.57
C PHE A 207 5.75 24.79 2.98
N VAL A 208 5.07 23.70 3.31
CA VAL A 208 5.14 23.10 4.64
C VAL A 208 6.50 22.43 4.85
N ARG A 209 7.09 22.67 6.01
CA ARG A 209 8.32 22.00 6.42
C ARG A 209 7.98 20.66 7.05
N VAL A 210 8.52 19.61 6.47
CA VAL A 210 8.39 18.25 6.99
C VAL A 210 9.36 18.04 8.17
N LEU A 211 8.81 17.62 9.29
CA LEU A 211 9.58 17.33 10.51
C LEU A 211 9.19 15.97 11.07
N PRO A 212 10.14 15.21 11.63
CA PRO A 212 9.81 14.04 12.41
C PRO A 212 8.86 14.37 13.55
N ALA A 213 7.83 13.55 13.74
CA ALA A 213 6.84 13.72 14.80
C ALA A 213 6.35 12.36 15.31
N PRO A 214 5.96 12.24 16.58
CA PRO A 214 5.36 11.02 17.11
C PRO A 214 4.02 10.74 16.43
N MET A 215 3.80 9.47 16.07
CA MET A 215 2.55 9.00 15.51
C MET A 215 1.92 7.93 16.41
N PRO A 216 0.62 8.04 16.75
CA PRO A 216 -0.06 7.03 17.55
C PRO A 216 0.06 5.63 16.94
N GLY A 217 0.44 4.65 17.77
CA GLY A 217 0.61 3.26 17.33
C GLY A 217 2.01 2.90 16.85
N TYR A 218 2.91 3.87 16.73
CA TYR A 218 4.32 3.64 16.34
C TYR A 218 5.26 3.95 17.50
N PRO A 219 6.30 3.13 17.73
CA PRO A 219 7.28 3.35 18.80
C PRO A 219 8.38 4.37 18.43
N PHE A 220 8.37 4.87 17.19
CA PHE A 220 9.35 5.82 16.65
C PHE A 220 8.65 7.04 16.09
N ASP A 221 9.37 8.16 16.02
CA ASP A 221 8.92 9.29 15.24
C ASP A 221 8.80 8.89 13.76
N GLU A 222 7.80 9.43 13.09
CA GLU A 222 7.57 9.28 11.65
C GLU A 222 7.85 10.61 10.94
N VAL A 223 8.40 10.53 9.75
CA VAL A 223 8.48 11.65 8.81
C VAL A 223 7.60 11.35 7.61
N MET A 224 6.73 12.28 7.24
CA MET A 224 5.73 12.07 6.19
C MET A 224 5.65 13.29 5.27
N ALA A 225 5.67 13.03 3.97
CA ALA A 225 5.37 14.00 2.92
C ALA A 225 4.17 13.51 2.10
N SER A 226 3.11 14.30 2.09
CA SER A 226 1.89 14.01 1.35
C SER A 226 1.11 15.30 1.13
N GLY A 227 1.56 16.13 0.22
CA GLY A 227 0.82 17.32 -0.22
C GLY A 227 -0.17 16.96 -1.33
N SER A 228 -1.20 16.18 -1.00
CA SER A 228 -2.19 15.67 -1.93
C SER A 228 -3.50 16.45 -1.86
N PHE A 229 -4.27 16.46 -2.95
CA PHE A 229 -5.61 17.09 -3.00
C PHE A 229 -6.57 16.43 -2.02
N THR A 230 -6.44 15.11 -1.84
CA THR A 230 -7.15 14.35 -0.82
C THR A 230 -6.16 13.97 0.27
N GLN A 231 -6.35 14.51 1.49
CA GLN A 231 -5.48 14.20 2.61
C GLN A 231 -5.41 12.70 2.89
N GLY A 232 -4.19 12.15 2.94
CA GLY A 232 -3.97 10.72 3.11
C GLY A 232 -4.07 9.90 1.83
N SER A 233 -4.29 10.49 0.66
CA SER A 233 -4.31 9.80 -0.64
C SER A 233 -2.90 9.48 -1.12
N THR A 234 -2.45 8.27 -0.83
CA THR A 234 -1.07 7.84 -1.16
C THR A 234 -0.85 7.56 -2.65
N ILE A 235 -1.92 7.32 -3.43
CA ILE A 235 -1.81 7.15 -4.89
C ILE A 235 -1.40 8.47 -5.59
N GLU A 236 -1.62 9.62 -4.97
CA GLU A 236 -1.23 10.90 -5.56
C GLU A 236 0.30 11.05 -5.62
N LEU A 237 0.97 10.96 -4.55
CA LEU A 237 2.40 10.73 -4.31
C LEU A 237 2.67 10.99 -2.83
N SER A 238 3.28 10.04 -2.17
CA SER A 238 3.71 10.21 -0.79
C SER A 238 5.08 9.56 -0.55
N ALA A 239 5.75 10.05 0.48
CA ALA A 239 6.98 9.48 0.98
C ALA A 239 6.97 9.58 2.50
N ASP A 240 7.10 8.46 3.16
CA ASP A 240 7.01 8.33 4.61
C ASP A 240 8.07 7.37 5.13
N ALA A 241 8.47 7.53 6.37
CA ALA A 241 9.46 6.68 6.99
C ALA A 241 9.49 6.76 8.51
N PRO A 242 9.70 5.61 9.18
CA PRO A 242 10.09 5.59 10.58
C PRO A 242 11.51 6.15 10.74
N VAL A 243 11.69 7.06 11.70
CA VAL A 243 12.98 7.68 11.99
C VAL A 243 13.82 6.76 12.86
N LYS A 244 14.24 5.65 12.30
CA LYS A 244 15.11 4.63 12.92
C LYS A 244 16.03 4.02 11.89
N GLU A 245 17.18 3.51 12.33
CA GLU A 245 18.09 2.74 11.47
C GLU A 245 17.37 1.54 10.81
N PRO A 246 17.62 1.27 9.52
CA PRO A 246 18.60 1.92 8.61
C PRO A 246 18.08 3.18 7.89
N TYR A 247 17.03 3.84 8.41
CA TYR A 247 16.36 5.01 7.82
C TYR A 247 15.78 4.68 6.45
N THR A 248 14.92 3.66 6.45
CA THR A 248 14.24 3.19 5.25
C THR A 248 13.11 4.14 4.87
N LEU A 249 13.21 4.69 3.67
CA LEU A 249 12.16 5.45 3.03
C LEU A 249 11.16 4.52 2.35
N TYR A 250 9.87 4.82 2.46
CA TYR A 250 8.78 4.18 1.73
C TYR A 250 8.09 5.23 0.88
N MET A 251 8.09 5.04 -0.43
CA MET A 251 7.49 5.97 -1.39
C MET A 251 6.49 5.24 -2.26
N GLN A 252 5.38 5.88 -2.54
CA GLN A 252 4.33 5.33 -3.42
C GLN A 252 3.55 6.46 -4.12
N GLY A 253 2.91 6.10 -5.25
CA GLY A 253 2.02 6.99 -5.97
C GLY A 253 2.67 7.76 -7.11
N GLY A 254 1.91 8.71 -7.62
CA GLY A 254 2.25 9.54 -8.78
C GLY A 254 1.16 9.49 -9.85
N LEU A 255 0.19 10.44 -9.81
CA LEU A 255 -0.94 10.45 -10.75
C LEU A 255 -0.52 10.74 -12.19
N SER A 256 0.57 11.47 -12.40
CA SER A 256 1.21 11.62 -13.71
C SER A 256 2.69 11.33 -13.62
N ILE A 257 3.24 10.73 -14.67
CA ILE A 257 4.66 10.39 -14.71
C ILE A 257 5.55 11.64 -14.76
N GLU A 258 5.08 12.73 -15.35
CA GLU A 258 5.80 14.01 -15.41
C GLU A 258 5.95 14.62 -14.03
N TYR A 259 4.84 14.68 -13.29
CA TYR A 259 4.84 15.11 -11.89
C TYR A 259 5.73 14.21 -11.02
N GLY A 260 5.57 12.88 -11.13
CA GLY A 260 6.41 11.93 -10.41
C GLY A 260 7.90 12.14 -10.66
N LYS A 261 8.31 12.26 -11.92
CA LYS A 261 9.71 12.54 -12.29
C LYS A 261 10.22 13.86 -11.70
N LEU A 262 9.45 14.93 -11.81
CA LEU A 262 9.83 16.23 -11.25
C LEU A 262 10.04 16.13 -9.75
N SER A 263 9.12 15.51 -9.04
CA SER A 263 9.18 15.33 -7.59
C SER A 263 10.41 14.56 -7.14
N ILE A 264 10.72 13.46 -7.84
CA ILE A 264 11.91 12.64 -7.54
C ILE A 264 13.19 13.43 -7.81
N LEU A 265 13.27 14.16 -8.91
CA LEU A 265 14.47 14.96 -9.22
C LEU A 265 14.70 16.06 -8.17
N LEU A 266 13.63 16.70 -7.69
CA LEU A 266 13.73 17.69 -6.61
C LEU A 266 14.17 17.03 -5.29
N ALA A 267 13.59 15.87 -4.94
CA ALA A 267 13.97 15.13 -3.74
C ALA A 267 15.45 14.72 -3.76
N LEU A 268 15.94 14.18 -4.88
CA LEU A 268 17.35 13.82 -5.07
C LEU A 268 18.27 15.05 -5.01
N THR A 269 17.83 16.18 -5.51
CA THR A 269 18.59 17.44 -5.47
C THR A 269 18.73 17.95 -4.03
N GLN A 270 17.64 17.90 -3.26
CA GLN A 270 17.68 18.30 -1.84
C GLN A 270 18.56 17.40 -0.99
N MET A 271 18.63 16.11 -1.30
CA MET A 271 19.56 15.21 -0.60
C MET A 271 21.03 15.53 -0.84
N LYS A 272 21.38 16.15 -1.97
CA LYS A 272 22.77 16.48 -2.34
C LYS A 272 23.24 17.82 -1.79
N ASN A 273 22.35 18.77 -1.58
CA ASN A 273 22.70 20.17 -1.28
C ASN A 273 23.02 20.44 0.20
N LYS A 274 23.20 19.41 0.97
CA LYS A 274 23.65 19.43 2.37
C LYS A 274 24.51 18.21 2.60
#